data_7763a47361ba6e06aa8f047885714144
#
_entry.id   7763a47361ba6e06aa8f047885714144
#
_cell.length_a   1.000
_cell.length_b   1.000
_cell.length_c   1.000
_cell.angle_alpha   90.00
_cell.angle_beta   90.00
_cell.angle_gamma   90.00
#
_symmetry.space_group_name_H-M   'P 1'
#
loop_
_entity.id
_entity.type
_entity.pdbx_description
1 polymer ?
#
loop_
_entity_poly.entity_id
_entity_poly.type
_entity_poly.pdbx_seq_one_letter_code
_entity_poly.pdbx_strand_id
1 'polypeptide(L)'
;MDCRHPLVPAVAGMLLVAGARVHAGEAGTPGPLQVTGGDFPALVMVVPGDHAGGSRDAMPGCDRIRARRLDELPPGWSSRVAQVELDCEEALADDAQQALTAVTARARLHADQVHLAGLPVLEVRLMDSSRWGDHQYVVDAPYEQAAQPLRRFLETACQARALAGETQVPCTMVDTGDGLYLATGDTTGQWIHADPDHAGQTLYVEAWAD
;
A
#
# COMPACT_ATOMS: atom_id res chain seq x y z
N MET A 1 -41.70 12.85 54.15
CA MET A 1 -41.46 12.74 52.66
C MET A 1 -40.27 11.81 52.54
N ASP A 2 -40.53 10.52 52.38
CA ASP A 2 -39.51 9.47 52.29
C ASP A 2 -39.17 9.22 50.82
N CYS A 3 -37.95 9.52 50.42
CA CYS A 3 -37.39 9.13 49.09
C CYS A 3 -36.65 7.80 49.25
N ARG A 4 -37.32 6.70 48.93
CA ARG A 4 -36.70 5.38 48.82
C ARG A 4 -36.03 5.26 47.42
N HIS A 5 -34.72 5.09 47.43
CA HIS A 5 -33.96 4.70 46.22
C HIS A 5 -34.12 3.18 45.99
N PRO A 6 -34.38 2.74 44.76
CA PRO A 6 -34.31 1.32 44.42
C PRO A 6 -32.85 0.88 44.17
N LEU A 7 -32.48 -0.18 44.86
CA LEU A 7 -31.25 -0.93 44.67
C LEU A 7 -31.26 -1.64 43.31
N VAL A 8 -30.28 -1.36 42.47
CA VAL A 8 -30.01 -2.08 41.23
C VAL A 8 -29.11 -3.28 41.55
N PRO A 9 -29.45 -4.52 41.21
CA PRO A 9 -28.58 -5.67 41.42
C PRO A 9 -27.42 -5.65 40.40
N ALA A 10 -26.19 -5.75 40.91
CA ALA A 10 -24.99 -5.97 40.13
C ALA A 10 -25.02 -7.39 39.56
N VAL A 11 -25.11 -7.49 38.24
CA VAL A 11 -24.90 -8.75 37.49
C VAL A 11 -23.40 -8.95 37.34
N ALA A 12 -22.84 -9.89 38.09
CA ALA A 12 -21.48 -10.36 37.94
C ALA A 12 -21.37 -11.17 36.63
N GLY A 13 -20.89 -10.54 35.56
CA GLY A 13 -20.56 -11.21 34.32
C GLY A 13 -19.28 -12.02 34.48
N MET A 14 -19.42 -13.34 34.51
CA MET A 14 -18.33 -14.30 34.50
C MET A 14 -17.71 -14.32 33.12
N LEU A 15 -16.53 -13.68 32.91
CA LEU A 15 -15.75 -13.78 31.72
C LEU A 15 -15.16 -15.18 31.62
N LEU A 16 -15.76 -16.02 30.80
CA LEU A 16 -15.15 -17.27 30.33
C LEU A 16 -14.03 -16.93 29.35
N VAL A 17 -12.79 -16.92 29.84
CA VAL A 17 -11.59 -16.90 29.00
C VAL A 17 -11.51 -18.28 28.34
N ALA A 18 -12.02 -18.37 27.11
CA ALA A 18 -11.77 -19.53 26.25
C ALA A 18 -10.29 -19.52 25.87
N GLY A 19 -9.49 -20.33 26.56
CA GLY A 19 -8.11 -20.59 26.24
C GLY A 19 -8.02 -21.21 24.84
N ALA A 20 -7.65 -20.42 23.84
CA ALA A 20 -7.26 -20.92 22.53
C ALA A 20 -6.01 -21.77 22.71
N ARG A 21 -6.15 -23.10 22.68
CA ARG A 21 -5.03 -24.02 22.51
C ARG A 21 -4.44 -23.76 21.13
N VAL A 22 -3.29 -23.09 21.10
CA VAL A 22 -2.45 -23.06 19.90
C VAL A 22 -1.99 -24.49 19.64
N HIS A 23 -2.68 -25.16 18.72
CA HIS A 23 -2.13 -26.38 18.14
C HIS A 23 -0.93 -25.94 17.31
N ALA A 24 0.28 -26.37 17.68
CA ALA A 24 1.42 -26.40 16.82
C ALA A 24 1.13 -27.45 15.72
N GLY A 25 0.29 -27.08 14.77
CA GLY A 25 0.05 -27.82 13.54
C GLY A 25 1.13 -27.46 12.54
N GLU A 26 1.58 -28.47 11.82
CA GLU A 26 2.51 -28.46 10.70
C GLU A 26 2.60 -27.12 9.99
N ALA A 27 3.84 -26.68 9.65
CA ALA A 27 4.11 -25.48 8.89
C ALA A 27 3.51 -25.60 7.47
N GLY A 28 2.19 -25.55 7.39
CA GLY A 28 1.47 -25.40 6.14
C GLY A 28 1.92 -24.08 5.51
N THR A 29 2.15 -24.12 4.22
CA THR A 29 2.44 -22.91 3.43
C THR A 29 1.42 -21.85 3.83
N PRO A 30 1.86 -20.68 4.32
CA PRO A 30 0.91 -19.63 4.70
C PRO A 30 0.06 -19.27 3.49
N GLY A 31 -1.26 -19.19 3.68
CA GLY A 31 -2.18 -18.80 2.60
C GLY A 31 -1.84 -17.41 2.04
N PRO A 32 -2.47 -17.04 0.91
CA PRO A 32 -2.23 -15.75 0.27
C PRO A 32 -2.52 -14.59 1.23
N LEU A 33 -1.60 -13.61 1.25
CA LEU A 33 -1.74 -12.39 2.04
C LEU A 33 -2.73 -11.46 1.34
N GLN A 34 -3.79 -11.06 2.03
CA GLN A 34 -4.65 -9.98 1.55
C GLN A 34 -4.01 -8.65 1.94
N VAL A 35 -3.78 -7.80 0.94
CA VAL A 35 -3.25 -6.45 1.17
C VAL A 35 -4.32 -5.40 0.94
N THR A 36 -4.22 -4.33 1.68
CA THR A 36 -4.87 -3.05 1.41
C THR A 36 -3.83 -2.10 0.85
N GLY A 37 -4.24 -1.10 0.09
CA GLY A 37 -3.30 -0.08 -0.39
C GLY A 37 -2.46 0.45 0.78
N GLY A 38 -1.18 0.66 0.55
CA GLY A 38 -0.23 1.13 1.58
C GLY A 38 0.38 0.06 2.49
N ASP A 39 -0.08 -1.19 2.46
CA ASP A 39 0.47 -2.27 3.30
C ASP A 39 1.78 -2.87 2.76
N PHE A 40 2.21 -2.46 1.58
CA PHE A 40 3.42 -3.01 0.99
C PHE A 40 4.68 -2.48 1.72
N PRO A 41 5.65 -3.34 2.06
CA PRO A 41 6.84 -2.89 2.78
C PRO A 41 7.71 -2.01 1.89
N ALA A 42 8.42 -1.07 2.51
CA ALA A 42 9.41 -0.28 1.80
C ALA A 42 10.44 -1.19 1.11
N LEU A 43 10.58 -1.03 -0.20
CA LEU A 43 11.51 -1.83 -1.03
C LEU A 43 12.91 -1.24 -1.06
N VAL A 44 13.03 0.01 -0.65
CA VAL A 44 14.26 0.81 -0.75
C VAL A 44 14.81 1.09 0.63
N MET A 45 16.11 1.18 0.72
CA MET A 45 16.83 1.56 1.94
C MET A 45 17.83 2.67 1.63
N VAL A 46 17.81 3.71 2.45
CA VAL A 46 18.85 4.74 2.45
C VAL A 46 20.02 4.23 3.30
N VAL A 47 21.19 4.16 2.69
CA VAL A 47 22.42 3.80 3.39
C VAL A 47 22.93 5.05 4.13
N PRO A 48 23.19 4.97 5.45
CA PRO A 48 23.76 6.09 6.18
C PRO A 48 25.10 6.53 5.56
N GLY A 49 25.27 7.83 5.35
CA GLY A 49 26.53 8.41 4.89
C GLY A 49 27.04 9.43 5.90
N ASP A 50 28.34 9.72 5.86
CA ASP A 50 29.05 10.60 6.83
C ASP A 50 28.72 12.10 6.66
N HIS A 51 27.75 12.48 5.86
CA HIS A 51 27.41 13.89 5.61
C HIS A 51 26.32 14.39 6.56
N ALA A 52 26.75 14.92 7.69
CA ALA A 52 25.95 15.77 8.55
C ALA A 52 25.69 17.12 7.84
N GLY A 53 24.51 17.34 7.26
CA GLY A 53 24.17 18.68 6.76
C GLY A 53 23.07 18.80 5.72
N GLY A 54 22.52 17.71 5.20
CA GLY A 54 21.39 17.79 4.25
C GLY A 54 20.07 18.11 4.95
N SER A 55 19.19 18.87 4.27
CA SER A 55 17.80 19.01 4.69
C SER A 55 17.16 17.63 4.87
N ARG A 56 16.34 17.45 5.91
CA ARG A 56 15.63 16.19 6.16
C ARG A 56 14.63 15.85 5.07
N ASP A 57 14.26 16.83 4.25
CA ASP A 57 13.21 16.72 3.24
C ASP A 57 13.76 16.45 1.82
N ALA A 58 15.08 16.41 1.63
CA ALA A 58 15.68 16.11 0.34
C ALA A 58 15.95 14.59 0.22
N MET A 59 15.52 14.00 -0.90
CA MET A 59 15.92 12.63 -1.25
C MET A 59 17.45 12.54 -1.31
N PRO A 60 18.05 11.49 -0.75
CA PRO A 60 19.49 11.27 -0.87
C PRO A 60 19.87 10.97 -2.33
N GLY A 61 21.12 11.25 -2.71
CA GLY A 61 21.65 10.86 -4.02
C GLY A 61 21.62 9.34 -4.23
N CYS A 62 21.65 8.92 -5.47
CA CYS A 62 21.55 7.52 -5.88
C CYS A 62 22.65 6.62 -5.29
N ASP A 63 23.81 7.17 -4.99
CA ASP A 63 24.93 6.47 -4.33
C ASP A 63 24.59 5.99 -2.93
N ARG A 64 23.54 6.53 -2.32
CA ARG A 64 23.06 6.22 -0.98
C ARG A 64 21.76 5.41 -0.94
N ILE A 65 21.24 5.06 -2.08
CA ILE A 65 19.97 4.32 -2.21
C ILE A 65 20.28 2.92 -2.73
N ARG A 66 19.70 1.91 -2.09
CA ARG A 66 19.76 0.52 -2.57
C ARG A 66 18.45 -0.22 -2.39
N ALA A 67 18.25 -1.23 -3.19
CA ALA A 67 17.16 -2.18 -2.96
C ALA A 67 17.35 -2.90 -1.61
N ARG A 68 16.26 -3.19 -0.92
CA ARG A 68 16.29 -4.13 0.20
C ARG A 68 16.54 -5.54 -0.31
N ARG A 69 17.36 -6.28 0.41
CA ARG A 69 17.51 -7.72 0.17
C ARG A 69 16.28 -8.44 0.72
N LEU A 70 16.01 -9.64 0.23
CA LEU A 70 14.84 -10.41 0.66
C LEU A 70 14.84 -10.70 2.16
N ASP A 71 16.01 -10.91 2.76
CA ASP A 71 16.18 -11.15 4.20
C ASP A 71 16.01 -9.89 5.07
N GLU A 72 15.97 -8.70 4.47
CA GLU A 72 15.71 -7.41 5.12
C GLU A 72 14.23 -7.01 5.06
N LEU A 73 13.41 -7.75 4.31
CA LEU A 73 11.97 -7.52 4.28
C LEU A 73 11.31 -7.97 5.59
N PRO A 74 10.19 -7.37 5.99
CA PRO A 74 9.46 -7.79 7.18
C PRO A 74 9.09 -9.28 7.13
N PRO A 75 8.97 -9.95 8.29
CA PRO A 75 8.51 -11.32 8.36
C PRO A 75 7.19 -11.53 7.60
N GLY A 76 7.15 -12.59 6.81
CA GLY A 76 6.00 -12.91 5.96
C GLY A 76 6.06 -12.29 4.55
N TRP A 77 6.92 -11.29 4.29
CA TRP A 77 7.15 -10.75 2.96
C TRP A 77 8.32 -11.42 2.24
N SER A 78 9.38 -11.76 2.95
CA SER A 78 10.57 -12.42 2.39
C SER A 78 10.27 -13.73 1.64
N SER A 79 9.23 -14.47 2.03
CA SER A 79 8.78 -15.69 1.35
C SER A 79 7.80 -15.45 0.20
N ARG A 80 7.30 -14.22 0.04
CA ARG A 80 6.32 -13.84 -0.98
C ARG A 80 6.93 -13.05 -2.13
N VAL A 81 8.06 -12.42 -1.89
CA VAL A 81 8.80 -11.64 -2.88
C VAL A 81 9.86 -12.52 -3.53
N ALA A 82 9.79 -12.66 -4.84
CA ALA A 82 10.76 -13.43 -5.62
C ALA A 82 12.03 -12.62 -5.93
N GLN A 83 11.87 -11.32 -6.18
CA GLN A 83 12.94 -10.42 -6.59
C GLN A 83 12.60 -8.98 -6.26
N VAL A 84 13.62 -8.17 -5.92
CA VAL A 84 13.52 -6.71 -5.84
C VAL A 84 14.55 -6.12 -6.80
N GLU A 85 14.11 -5.24 -7.66
CA GLU A 85 14.94 -4.46 -8.59
C GLU A 85 14.83 -2.98 -8.22
N LEU A 86 15.91 -2.23 -8.45
CA LEU A 86 15.97 -0.79 -8.21
C LEU A 86 16.60 -0.12 -9.40
N ASP A 87 15.97 0.96 -9.83
CA ASP A 87 16.52 1.96 -10.72
C ASP A 87 16.51 3.32 -10.02
N CYS A 88 17.55 4.12 -10.19
CA CYS A 88 17.67 5.40 -9.55
C CYS A 88 18.32 6.39 -10.52
N GLU A 89 17.63 7.50 -10.75
CA GLU A 89 18.06 8.55 -11.65
C GLU A 89 18.19 9.88 -10.90
N GLU A 90 19.28 10.61 -11.20
CA GLU A 90 19.46 12.00 -10.77
C GLU A 90 19.29 12.92 -11.98
N ALA A 91 18.27 13.78 -11.92
CA ALA A 91 18.00 14.77 -12.94
C ALA A 91 18.16 16.17 -12.37
N LEU A 92 18.69 17.09 -13.18
CA LEU A 92 18.64 18.53 -12.84
C LEU A 92 17.22 19.02 -13.11
N ALA A 93 16.59 19.66 -12.14
CA ALA A 93 15.35 20.37 -12.39
C ALA A 93 15.62 21.58 -13.28
N ASP A 94 14.76 21.81 -14.27
CA ASP A 94 14.93 22.87 -15.29
C ASP A 94 15.07 24.28 -14.71
N ASP A 95 14.59 24.52 -13.51
CA ASP A 95 14.56 25.83 -12.85
C ASP A 95 15.26 25.87 -11.49
N ALA A 96 15.83 24.77 -11.04
CA ALA A 96 16.37 24.65 -9.69
C ALA A 96 17.82 24.21 -9.68
N GLN A 97 18.59 24.82 -8.79
CA GLN A 97 19.95 24.43 -8.48
C GLN A 97 20.03 23.11 -7.70
N GLN A 98 18.92 22.37 -7.57
CA GLN A 98 18.85 21.11 -6.86
C GLN A 98 18.63 19.95 -7.82
N ALA A 99 19.48 18.94 -7.72
CA ALA A 99 19.24 17.67 -8.37
C ALA A 99 17.98 17.02 -7.79
N LEU A 100 17.10 16.55 -8.66
CA LEU A 100 15.98 15.70 -8.28
C LEU A 100 16.43 14.25 -8.37
N THR A 101 16.26 13.51 -7.30
CA THR A 101 16.46 12.06 -7.31
C THR A 101 15.12 11.39 -7.51
N ALA A 102 15.01 10.56 -8.52
CA ALA A 102 13.85 9.69 -8.76
C ALA A 102 14.27 8.23 -8.56
N VAL A 103 13.48 7.50 -7.79
CA VAL A 103 13.72 6.11 -7.47
C VAL A 103 12.57 5.28 -7.96
N THR A 104 12.86 4.25 -8.77
CA THR A 104 11.89 3.24 -9.17
C THR A 104 12.31 1.89 -8.60
N ALA A 105 11.51 1.32 -7.72
CA ALA A 105 11.71 -0.01 -7.18
C ALA A 105 10.60 -0.95 -7.67
N ARG A 106 10.96 -2.18 -8.03
CA ARG A 106 10.00 -3.21 -8.46
C ARG A 106 10.19 -4.46 -7.62
N ALA A 107 9.10 -4.97 -7.06
CA ALA A 107 9.08 -6.27 -6.40
C ALA A 107 8.22 -7.22 -7.22
N ARG A 108 8.83 -8.27 -7.77
CA ARG A 108 8.10 -9.40 -8.34
C ARG A 108 7.68 -10.34 -7.23
N LEU A 109 6.43 -10.76 -7.26
CA LEU A 109 5.86 -11.63 -6.25
C LEU A 109 5.84 -13.08 -6.75
N HIS A 110 5.92 -14.02 -5.82
CA HIS A 110 5.60 -15.41 -6.14
C HIS A 110 4.10 -15.50 -6.47
N ALA A 111 3.77 -16.28 -7.48
CA ALA A 111 2.40 -16.44 -7.95
C ALA A 111 1.44 -16.81 -6.80
N ASP A 112 0.29 -16.16 -6.77
CA ASP A 112 -0.82 -16.42 -5.84
C ASP A 112 -0.47 -16.24 -4.33
N GLN A 113 0.59 -15.50 -4.02
CA GLN A 113 1.01 -15.28 -2.63
C GLN A 113 0.48 -13.99 -2.02
N VAL A 114 0.12 -13.01 -2.84
CA VAL A 114 -0.41 -11.71 -2.43
C VAL A 114 -1.65 -11.37 -3.24
N HIS A 115 -2.71 -10.94 -2.56
CA HIS A 115 -3.97 -10.58 -3.20
C HIS A 115 -4.39 -9.16 -2.82
N LEU A 116 -4.96 -8.44 -3.77
CA LEU A 116 -5.62 -7.15 -3.59
C LEU A 116 -7.09 -7.29 -4.02
N ALA A 117 -8.03 -7.00 -3.14
CA ALA A 117 -9.45 -7.21 -3.38
C ALA A 117 -9.82 -8.65 -3.83
N GLY A 118 -9.05 -9.65 -3.37
CA GLY A 118 -9.20 -11.05 -3.75
C GLY A 118 -8.58 -11.44 -5.10
N LEU A 119 -7.92 -10.51 -5.78
CA LEU A 119 -7.24 -10.73 -7.06
C LEU A 119 -5.73 -10.91 -6.84
N PRO A 120 -5.08 -11.86 -7.52
CA PRO A 120 -3.65 -12.06 -7.39
C PRO A 120 -2.86 -10.83 -7.85
N VAL A 121 -1.80 -10.48 -7.11
CA VAL A 121 -0.84 -9.43 -7.47
C VAL A 121 0.45 -10.08 -7.91
N LEU A 122 0.95 -9.71 -9.09
CA LEU A 122 2.18 -10.25 -9.69
C LEU A 122 3.40 -9.41 -9.35
N GLU A 123 3.23 -8.09 -9.32
CA GLU A 123 4.31 -7.13 -9.15
C GLU A 123 3.82 -5.90 -8.41
N VAL A 124 4.69 -5.31 -7.62
CA VAL A 124 4.49 -3.97 -7.06
C VAL A 124 5.61 -3.08 -7.56
N ARG A 125 5.25 -1.93 -8.09
CA ARG A 125 6.17 -0.88 -8.52
C ARG A 125 6.01 0.30 -7.58
N LEU A 126 7.11 0.83 -7.14
CA LEU A 126 7.19 2.02 -6.33
C LEU A 126 7.99 3.05 -7.11
N MET A 127 7.41 4.19 -7.37
CA MET A 127 8.12 5.35 -7.88
C MET A 127 8.06 6.46 -6.84
N ASP A 128 9.19 7.00 -6.47
CA ASP A 128 9.30 8.02 -5.45
C ASP A 128 10.32 9.09 -5.85
N SER A 129 9.95 10.33 -5.68
CA SER A 129 10.80 11.48 -5.87
C SER A 129 10.56 12.51 -4.77
N SER A 130 11.33 13.59 -4.75
CA SER A 130 11.15 14.67 -3.76
C SER A 130 9.83 15.45 -3.91
N ARG A 131 9.08 15.28 -5.00
CA ARG A 131 7.87 16.06 -5.28
C ARG A 131 6.63 15.26 -5.63
N TRP A 132 6.78 14.02 -6.02
CA TRP A 132 5.68 13.15 -6.39
C TRP A 132 6.10 11.70 -6.30
N GLY A 133 5.13 10.83 -6.23
CA GLY A 133 5.37 9.40 -6.23
C GLY A 133 4.11 8.62 -6.52
N ASP A 134 4.29 7.35 -6.79
CA ASP A 134 3.19 6.41 -6.90
C ASP A 134 3.57 5.01 -6.44
N HIS A 135 2.54 4.27 -6.05
CA HIS A 135 2.59 2.83 -5.82
C HIS A 135 1.67 2.17 -6.85
N GLN A 136 2.20 1.26 -7.63
CA GLN A 136 1.46 0.52 -8.64
C GLN A 136 1.41 -0.96 -8.27
N TYR A 137 0.24 -1.55 -8.35
CA TYR A 137 0.00 -2.98 -8.15
C TYR A 137 -0.44 -3.59 -9.47
N VAL A 138 0.38 -4.51 -9.99
CA VAL A 138 0.06 -5.26 -11.21
C VAL A 138 -0.79 -6.46 -10.82
N VAL A 139 -2.06 -6.42 -11.17
CA VAL A 139 -3.05 -7.45 -10.85
C VAL A 139 -3.17 -8.43 -12.02
N ASP A 140 -3.12 -9.74 -11.70
CA ASP A 140 -3.23 -10.83 -12.68
C ASP A 140 -4.69 -11.08 -13.08
N ALA A 141 -5.29 -10.09 -13.69
CA ALA A 141 -6.63 -10.17 -14.25
C ALA A 141 -6.83 -9.06 -15.30
N PRO A 142 -7.58 -9.34 -16.39
CA PRO A 142 -7.95 -8.30 -17.34
C PRO A 142 -8.81 -7.22 -16.68
N TYR A 143 -8.73 -6.00 -17.20
CA TYR A 143 -9.43 -4.83 -16.65
C TYR A 143 -10.94 -5.07 -16.44
N GLU A 144 -11.61 -5.71 -17.39
CA GLU A 144 -13.04 -5.98 -17.32
C GLU A 144 -13.42 -6.89 -16.14
N GLN A 145 -12.48 -7.72 -15.68
CA GLN A 145 -12.68 -8.60 -14.51
C GLN A 145 -12.23 -7.94 -13.20
N ALA A 146 -11.17 -7.13 -13.25
CA ALA A 146 -10.57 -6.53 -12.08
C ALA A 146 -11.24 -5.22 -11.64
N ALA A 147 -11.76 -4.43 -12.58
CA ALA A 147 -12.26 -3.08 -12.30
C ALA A 147 -13.35 -3.05 -11.22
N GLN A 148 -14.35 -3.93 -11.27
CA GLN A 148 -15.45 -3.93 -10.31
C GLN A 148 -15.06 -4.41 -8.89
N PRO A 149 -14.28 -5.48 -8.68
CA PRO A 149 -13.76 -5.83 -7.37
C PRO A 149 -12.90 -4.73 -6.76
N LEU A 150 -11.96 -4.17 -7.52
CA LEU A 150 -11.08 -3.09 -7.07
C LEU A 150 -11.87 -1.82 -6.73
N ARG A 151 -12.79 -1.41 -7.60
CA ARG A 151 -13.69 -0.28 -7.35
C ARG A 151 -14.42 -0.41 -6.02
N ARG A 152 -15.10 -1.54 -5.79
CA ARG A 152 -15.82 -1.78 -4.53
C ARG A 152 -14.92 -1.73 -3.31
N PHE A 153 -13.74 -2.32 -3.44
CA PHE A 153 -12.75 -2.32 -2.38
C PHE A 153 -12.33 -0.89 -2.01
N LEU A 154 -11.96 -0.06 -2.99
CA LEU A 154 -11.48 1.30 -2.78
C LEU A 154 -12.58 2.25 -2.28
N GLU A 155 -13.77 2.18 -2.86
CA GLU A 155 -14.92 2.98 -2.41
C GLU A 155 -15.30 2.62 -0.96
N THR A 156 -15.23 1.34 -0.59
CA THR A 156 -15.49 0.89 0.79
C THR A 156 -14.43 1.40 1.76
N ALA A 157 -13.15 1.31 1.40
CA ALA A 157 -12.05 1.83 2.21
C ALA A 157 -12.13 3.35 2.40
N CYS A 158 -12.43 4.08 1.32
CA CYS A 158 -12.66 5.53 1.39
C CYS A 158 -13.85 5.87 2.31
N GLN A 159 -14.97 5.19 2.19
CA GLN A 159 -16.15 5.41 3.05
C GLN A 159 -15.83 5.16 4.53
N ALA A 160 -15.05 4.14 4.85
CA ALA A 160 -14.62 3.87 6.22
C ALA A 160 -13.78 5.03 6.78
N ARG A 161 -12.85 5.59 5.99
CA ARG A 161 -12.06 6.78 6.35
C ARG A 161 -12.90 8.04 6.48
N ALA A 162 -13.89 8.23 5.61
CA ALA A 162 -14.84 9.35 5.71
C ALA A 162 -15.67 9.28 6.99
N LEU A 163 -16.14 8.10 7.39
CA LEU A 163 -16.86 7.90 8.66
C LEU A 163 -15.97 8.14 9.88
N ALA A 164 -14.67 7.88 9.77
CA ALA A 164 -13.68 8.21 10.80
C ALA A 164 -13.30 9.70 10.83
N GLY A 165 -13.78 10.51 9.87
CA GLY A 165 -13.45 11.92 9.73
C GLY A 165 -12.08 12.20 9.13
N GLU A 166 -11.46 11.21 8.51
CA GLU A 166 -10.10 11.28 7.94
C GLU A 166 -10.09 11.87 6.52
N THR A 167 -11.23 11.91 5.85
CA THR A 167 -11.37 12.48 4.52
C THR A 167 -12.72 13.14 4.32
N GLN A 168 -12.78 14.17 3.48
CA GLN A 168 -14.01 14.86 3.07
C GLN A 168 -14.27 14.77 1.57
N VAL A 169 -13.43 14.04 0.82
CA VAL A 169 -13.63 13.86 -0.62
C VAL A 169 -14.74 12.84 -0.91
N PRO A 170 -15.43 12.94 -2.06
CA PRO A 170 -16.41 11.94 -2.47
C PRO A 170 -15.78 10.57 -2.67
N CYS A 171 -16.35 9.54 -2.05
CA CYS A 171 -15.87 8.16 -2.14
C CYS A 171 -16.52 7.37 -3.29
N THR A 172 -16.58 7.96 -4.47
CA THR A 172 -17.14 7.34 -5.68
C THR A 172 -16.15 7.48 -6.81
N MET A 173 -15.74 6.36 -7.40
CA MET A 173 -14.84 6.36 -8.56
C MET A 173 -15.56 6.89 -9.80
N VAL A 174 -14.86 7.71 -10.56
CA VAL A 174 -15.33 8.32 -11.80
C VAL A 174 -14.68 7.59 -12.97
N ASP A 175 -15.46 7.29 -14.02
CA ASP A 175 -14.95 6.79 -15.28
C ASP A 175 -14.31 7.94 -16.06
N THR A 176 -13.05 7.79 -16.43
CA THR A 176 -12.26 8.79 -17.17
C THR A 176 -12.13 8.44 -18.66
N GLY A 177 -12.71 7.33 -19.10
CA GLY A 177 -12.55 6.78 -20.46
C GLY A 177 -11.36 5.83 -20.60
N ASP A 178 -10.27 6.08 -19.87
CA ASP A 178 -9.08 5.22 -19.85
C ASP A 178 -9.05 4.30 -18.61
N GLY A 179 -9.98 4.48 -17.69
CA GLY A 179 -10.05 3.73 -16.45
C GLY A 179 -10.96 4.39 -15.41
N LEU A 180 -10.80 3.97 -14.16
CA LEU A 180 -11.52 4.51 -13.02
C LEU A 180 -10.59 5.34 -12.15
N TYR A 181 -11.06 6.47 -11.65
CA TYR A 181 -10.33 7.40 -10.80
C TYR A 181 -11.09 7.73 -9.52
N LEU A 182 -10.39 7.78 -8.39
CA LEU A 182 -10.88 8.23 -7.09
C LEU A 182 -9.92 9.30 -6.55
N ALA A 183 -10.39 10.53 -6.35
CA ALA A 183 -9.65 11.52 -5.58
C ALA A 183 -9.60 11.10 -4.11
N THR A 184 -8.44 11.20 -3.48
CA THR A 184 -8.25 10.87 -2.05
C THR A 184 -7.80 12.08 -1.24
N GLY A 185 -7.44 13.18 -1.92
CA GLY A 185 -7.04 14.47 -1.38
C GLY A 185 -6.86 15.47 -2.52
N ASP A 186 -6.31 16.65 -2.24
CA ASP A 186 -6.11 17.70 -3.24
C ASP A 186 -5.05 17.30 -4.27
N THR A 187 -4.01 16.58 -3.84
CA THR A 187 -2.87 16.16 -4.66
C THR A 187 -2.67 14.65 -4.65
N THR A 188 -3.64 13.89 -4.18
CA THR A 188 -3.57 12.44 -4.07
C THR A 188 -4.74 11.78 -4.79
N GLY A 189 -4.49 10.63 -5.42
CA GLY A 189 -5.51 9.90 -6.15
C GLY A 189 -5.21 8.43 -6.32
N GLN A 190 -6.24 7.69 -6.70
CA GLN A 190 -6.18 6.27 -6.98
C GLN A 190 -6.78 6.00 -8.37
N TRP A 191 -6.11 5.16 -9.15
CA TRP A 191 -6.53 4.81 -10.51
C TRP A 191 -6.59 3.30 -10.67
N ILE A 192 -7.51 2.86 -11.51
CA ILE A 192 -7.59 1.48 -12.00
C ILE A 192 -7.67 1.56 -13.52
N HIS A 193 -6.71 0.98 -14.21
CA HIS A 193 -6.71 0.93 -15.68
C HIS A 193 -6.06 -0.35 -16.20
N ALA A 194 -6.25 -0.67 -17.48
CA ALA A 194 -5.55 -1.77 -18.10
C ALA A 194 -4.02 -1.50 -18.08
N ASP A 195 -3.21 -2.54 -17.86
CA ASP A 195 -1.76 -2.38 -17.98
C ASP A 195 -1.39 -2.13 -19.46
N PRO A 196 -0.80 -0.99 -19.81
CA PRO A 196 -0.46 -0.68 -21.20
C PRO A 196 0.66 -1.58 -21.72
N ASP A 197 1.50 -2.13 -20.85
CA ASP A 197 2.67 -2.94 -21.21
C ASP A 197 2.35 -4.43 -21.28
N HIS A 198 1.26 -4.87 -20.60
CA HIS A 198 0.93 -6.28 -20.49
C HIS A 198 -0.57 -6.52 -20.71
N ALA A 199 -0.91 -7.01 -21.88
CA ALA A 199 -2.28 -7.39 -22.20
C ALA A 199 -2.80 -8.45 -21.22
N GLY A 200 -3.99 -8.22 -20.68
CA GLY A 200 -4.62 -9.13 -19.73
C GLY A 200 -4.30 -8.88 -18.26
N GLN A 201 -3.57 -7.80 -17.97
CA GLN A 201 -3.31 -7.34 -16.61
C GLN A 201 -3.97 -5.98 -16.34
N THR A 202 -4.14 -5.68 -15.07
CA THR A 202 -4.72 -4.41 -14.59
C THR A 202 -3.75 -3.75 -13.65
N LEU A 203 -3.57 -2.45 -13.79
CA LEU A 203 -2.85 -1.61 -12.83
C LEU A 203 -3.85 -0.97 -11.84
N TYR A 204 -3.56 -1.11 -10.57
CA TYR A 204 -4.04 -0.24 -9.53
C TYR A 204 -2.91 0.69 -9.10
N VAL A 205 -3.16 1.98 -9.12
CA VAL A 205 -2.15 3.03 -8.85
C VAL A 205 -2.63 3.91 -7.70
N GLU A 206 -1.77 4.15 -6.73
CA GLU A 206 -1.92 5.19 -5.71
C GLU A 206 -0.84 6.24 -5.94
N ALA A 207 -1.22 7.49 -6.22
CA ALA A 207 -0.26 8.54 -6.48
C ALA A 207 -0.48 9.76 -5.60
N TRP A 208 0.61 10.47 -5.37
CA TRP A 208 0.65 11.73 -4.63
C TRP A 208 1.61 12.72 -5.30
N ALA A 209 1.33 14.00 -5.13
CA ALA A 209 2.21 15.10 -5.51
C ALA A 209 2.16 16.19 -4.45
N ASP A 210 3.27 16.93 -4.26
CA ASP A 210 3.36 18.11 -3.38
C ASP A 210 3.01 19.41 -4.11
#